data_3f4502154f897fcd70a4784710f35300
#
_entry.id   3f4502154f897fcd70a4784710f35300
#
_cell.length_a   1.000
_cell.length_b   1.000
_cell.length_c   1.000
_cell.angle_alpha   90.00
_cell.angle_beta   90.00
_cell.angle_gamma   90.00
#
_symmetry.space_group_name_H-M   'P 1'
#
loop_
_entity.id
_entity.type
_entity.pdbx_description
1 polymer ?
#
loop_
_entity_poly.entity_id
_entity_poly.type
_entity_poly.pdbx_seq_one_letter_code
_entity_poly.pdbx_strand_id
1 'polypeptide(L)'
;MKKFIKMMALTAAAIGMSAGAAVAEPLKVGFLYLTTPGDHGWTYAHELARQEVQAHFGDKVETTFVENVPEGPDAERVVRELARQGNQVIFGTSFGYMDPMLKVSKDFPDVKFEHITGYKRSGNMATGNIRFYEGRYVQGIVAGMMTKTNKIGYIAPFPIPEAYQGLNAFAIGMREANPNAEIMVIWANTWADPVKEADAANTLMDQGADVIIQHTDSPAPLLAAQKRGVWGVGQASDMSHFAPEAHLLSVVNHWGPYYID
;
A
#
# COMPACT_ATOMS: atom_id res chain seq x y z
N MET A 1 49.10 -28.22 -79.37
CA MET A 1 48.24 -28.87 -78.40
C MET A 1 48.43 -28.17 -77.07
N LYS A 2 47.60 -27.15 -76.74
CA LYS A 2 47.72 -26.41 -75.52
C LYS A 2 46.47 -26.65 -74.66
N LYS A 3 46.64 -27.27 -73.47
CA LYS A 3 45.61 -27.56 -72.51
C LYS A 3 45.32 -26.25 -71.72
N PHE A 4 44.08 -25.75 -71.78
CA PHE A 4 43.60 -24.72 -70.92
C PHE A 4 43.06 -25.35 -69.65
N ILE A 5 43.69 -25.03 -68.51
CA ILE A 5 43.18 -25.34 -67.18
C ILE A 5 42.30 -24.15 -66.77
N LYS A 6 40.99 -24.39 -66.61
CA LYS A 6 40.06 -23.41 -65.98
C LYS A 6 40.13 -23.56 -64.45
N MET A 7 40.59 -22.51 -63.81
CA MET A 7 40.58 -22.36 -62.36
C MET A 7 39.21 -21.81 -61.95
N MET A 8 38.38 -22.66 -61.33
CA MET A 8 37.12 -22.22 -60.70
C MET A 8 37.45 -21.66 -59.33
N ALA A 9 37.26 -20.35 -59.13
CA ALA A 9 37.30 -19.72 -57.83
C ALA A 9 35.95 -19.99 -57.12
N LEU A 10 35.98 -20.74 -56.01
CA LEU A 10 34.86 -20.89 -55.07
C LEU A 10 34.84 -19.67 -54.15
N THR A 11 33.89 -18.77 -54.36
CA THR A 11 33.58 -17.67 -53.43
C THR A 11 32.66 -18.25 -52.33
N ALA A 12 33.22 -18.53 -51.16
CA ALA A 12 32.44 -18.87 -49.98
C ALA A 12 31.83 -17.59 -49.43
N ALA A 13 30.53 -17.40 -49.65
CA ALA A 13 29.75 -16.34 -48.99
C ALA A 13 29.53 -16.75 -47.50
N ALA A 14 30.31 -16.17 -46.61
CA ALA A 14 30.04 -16.25 -45.18
C ALA A 14 28.78 -15.42 -44.84
N ILE A 15 27.64 -16.10 -44.74
CA ILE A 15 26.43 -15.52 -44.16
C ILE A 15 26.67 -15.40 -42.65
N GLY A 16 27.09 -14.19 -42.23
CA GLY A 16 27.13 -13.84 -40.80
C GLY A 16 25.72 -13.79 -40.25
N MET A 17 25.27 -14.86 -39.61
CA MET A 17 24.12 -14.82 -38.72
C MET A 17 24.52 -13.96 -37.51
N SER A 18 24.20 -12.67 -37.54
CA SER A 18 24.14 -11.89 -36.33
C SER A 18 22.96 -12.43 -35.50
N ALA A 19 23.26 -13.32 -34.58
CA ALA A 19 22.30 -13.63 -33.50
C ALA A 19 22.10 -12.32 -32.71
N GLY A 20 21.13 -11.52 -33.12
CA GLY A 20 20.62 -10.45 -32.29
C GLY A 20 20.18 -11.10 -30.98
N ALA A 21 20.82 -10.73 -29.87
CA ALA A 21 20.33 -11.10 -28.56
C ALA A 21 18.87 -10.61 -28.48
N ALA A 22 17.93 -11.53 -28.48
CA ALA A 22 16.54 -11.19 -28.21
C ALA A 22 16.52 -10.55 -26.81
N VAL A 23 16.35 -9.25 -26.74
CA VAL A 23 16.09 -8.57 -25.47
C VAL A 23 14.75 -9.13 -25.00
N ALA A 24 14.76 -9.80 -23.86
CA ALA A 24 13.53 -10.30 -23.25
C ALA A 24 12.59 -9.11 -23.01
N GLU A 25 11.32 -9.26 -23.35
CA GLU A 25 10.34 -8.23 -23.03
C GLU A 25 10.29 -7.99 -21.50
N PRO A 26 10.11 -6.75 -21.04
CA PRO A 26 10.03 -6.45 -19.62
C PRO A 26 8.84 -7.15 -18.97
N LEU A 27 9.02 -7.59 -17.72
CA LEU A 27 7.93 -8.09 -16.90
C LEU A 27 6.94 -6.94 -16.64
N LYS A 28 5.67 -7.12 -17.03
CA LYS A 28 4.62 -6.13 -16.81
C LYS A 28 3.96 -6.34 -15.46
N VAL A 29 3.95 -5.29 -14.64
CA VAL A 29 3.41 -5.30 -13.28
C VAL A 29 2.37 -4.19 -13.13
N GLY A 30 1.15 -4.57 -12.77
CA GLY A 30 0.03 -3.66 -12.57
C GLY A 30 -0.29 -3.46 -11.09
N PHE A 31 -0.65 -2.23 -10.71
CA PHE A 31 -1.07 -1.88 -9.37
C PHE A 31 -2.46 -1.27 -9.37
N LEU A 32 -3.30 -1.66 -8.38
CA LEU A 32 -4.58 -1.02 -8.12
C LEU A 32 -4.48 -0.20 -6.84
N TYR A 33 -4.86 1.07 -6.93
CA TYR A 33 -4.89 2.00 -5.81
C TYR A 33 -6.32 2.47 -5.52
N LEU A 34 -6.66 2.53 -4.25
CA LEU A 34 -7.98 2.96 -3.81
C LEU A 34 -8.19 4.46 -3.99
N THR A 35 -7.13 5.25 -3.78
CA THR A 35 -7.13 6.70 -3.88
C THR A 35 -6.03 7.16 -4.84
N THR A 36 -6.00 8.47 -5.15
CA THR A 36 -4.82 9.10 -5.75
C THR A 36 -3.63 8.97 -4.79
N PRO A 37 -2.40 8.68 -5.28
CA PRO A 37 -1.22 8.54 -4.43
C PRO A 37 -0.94 9.75 -3.54
N GLY A 38 -1.08 10.98 -4.08
CA GLY A 38 -0.85 12.20 -3.31
C GLY A 38 0.57 12.27 -2.73
N ASP A 39 0.68 12.82 -1.51
CA ASP A 39 1.93 13.00 -0.76
C ASP A 39 1.88 12.40 0.66
N HIS A 40 0.87 11.59 0.96
CA HIS A 40 0.66 10.98 2.28
C HIS A 40 -0.18 9.71 2.19
N GLY A 41 -0.17 8.97 3.29
CA GLY A 41 -1.10 7.88 3.55
C GLY A 41 -0.74 6.56 2.86
N TRP A 42 -1.74 5.68 2.79
CA TRP A 42 -1.61 4.30 2.35
C TRP A 42 -1.22 4.18 0.88
N THR A 43 -1.98 4.82 -0.01
CA THR A 43 -1.71 4.75 -1.46
C THR A 43 -0.36 5.38 -1.82
N TYR A 44 0.03 6.46 -1.15
CA TYR A 44 1.35 7.08 -1.32
C TYR A 44 2.49 6.11 -0.95
N ALA A 45 2.35 5.39 0.17
CA ALA A 45 3.36 4.41 0.58
C ALA A 45 3.53 3.27 -0.45
N HIS A 46 2.43 2.84 -1.08
CA HIS A 46 2.46 1.85 -2.16
C HIS A 46 3.07 2.41 -3.46
N GLU A 47 2.78 3.66 -3.79
CA GLU A 47 3.35 4.33 -4.97
C GLU A 47 4.87 4.50 -4.83
N LEU A 48 5.36 4.90 -3.66
CA LEU A 48 6.80 4.93 -3.39
C LEU A 48 7.44 3.55 -3.62
N ALA A 49 6.82 2.50 -3.13
CA ALA A 49 7.31 1.13 -3.32
C ALA A 49 7.28 0.69 -4.80
N ARG A 50 6.24 1.06 -5.57
CA ARG A 50 6.23 0.81 -7.03
C ARG A 50 7.40 1.52 -7.72
N GLN A 51 7.70 2.75 -7.33
CA GLN A 51 8.85 3.49 -7.87
C GLN A 51 10.18 2.81 -7.49
N GLU A 52 10.30 2.25 -6.28
CA GLU A 52 11.46 1.46 -5.88
C GLU A 52 11.62 0.21 -6.75
N VAL A 53 10.52 -0.52 -7.06
CA VAL A 53 10.53 -1.66 -7.99
C VAL A 53 11.06 -1.24 -9.36
N GLN A 54 10.52 -0.16 -9.92
CA GLN A 54 10.95 0.35 -11.22
C GLN A 54 12.43 0.77 -11.21
N ALA A 55 12.88 1.42 -10.15
CA ALA A 55 14.28 1.83 -9.99
C ALA A 55 15.23 0.64 -9.82
N HIS A 56 14.79 -0.39 -9.08
CA HIS A 56 15.61 -1.58 -8.80
C HIS A 56 15.84 -2.44 -10.05
N PHE A 57 14.78 -2.69 -10.82
CA PHE A 57 14.84 -3.59 -11.98
C PHE A 57 15.12 -2.88 -13.31
N GLY A 58 14.95 -1.55 -13.39
CA GLY A 58 15.17 -0.76 -14.59
C GLY A 58 14.32 -1.26 -15.76
N ASP A 59 14.95 -1.46 -16.91
CA ASP A 59 14.29 -1.90 -18.15
C ASP A 59 13.79 -3.35 -18.14
N LYS A 60 14.04 -4.11 -17.05
CA LYS A 60 13.55 -5.48 -16.92
C LYS A 60 12.10 -5.56 -16.47
N VAL A 61 11.57 -4.47 -15.93
CA VAL A 61 10.19 -4.36 -15.43
C VAL A 61 9.53 -3.11 -15.99
N GLU A 62 8.29 -3.23 -16.40
CA GLU A 62 7.40 -2.12 -16.74
C GLU A 62 6.27 -2.07 -15.72
N THR A 63 6.23 -1.03 -14.88
CA THR A 63 5.18 -0.88 -13.88
C THR A 63 4.11 0.11 -14.30
N THR A 64 2.84 -0.25 -14.10
CA THR A 64 1.68 0.61 -14.34
C THR A 64 0.78 0.63 -13.12
N PHE A 65 -0.05 1.65 -12.97
CA PHE A 65 -1.06 1.69 -11.91
C PHE A 65 -2.38 2.30 -12.39
N VAL A 66 -3.45 1.93 -11.69
CA VAL A 66 -4.77 2.55 -11.84
C VAL A 66 -5.20 3.05 -10.48
N GLU A 67 -5.45 4.35 -10.38
CA GLU A 67 -5.86 5.02 -9.15
C GLU A 67 -7.38 5.23 -9.07
N ASN A 68 -7.85 5.59 -7.87
CA ASN A 68 -9.27 5.85 -7.59
C ASN A 68 -10.18 4.69 -8.02
N VAL A 69 -9.74 3.46 -7.74
CA VAL A 69 -10.50 2.25 -8.03
C VAL A 69 -11.39 1.92 -6.83
N PRO A 70 -12.72 2.07 -6.93
CA PRO A 70 -13.61 1.67 -5.85
C PRO A 70 -13.54 0.15 -5.59
N GLU A 71 -13.71 -0.24 -4.33
CA GLU A 71 -13.82 -1.65 -3.96
C GLU A 71 -15.09 -2.28 -4.57
N GLY A 72 -15.06 -3.58 -4.80
CA GLY A 72 -16.19 -4.33 -5.37
C GLY A 72 -16.14 -4.48 -6.90
N PRO A 73 -17.26 -4.25 -7.64
CA PRO A 73 -17.34 -4.55 -9.07
C PRO A 73 -16.36 -3.77 -9.96
N ASP A 74 -16.04 -2.53 -9.59
CA ASP A 74 -15.05 -1.72 -10.33
C ASP A 74 -13.65 -2.31 -10.19
N ALA A 75 -13.27 -2.78 -9.00
CA ALA A 75 -12.01 -3.46 -8.80
C ALA A 75 -11.92 -4.73 -9.66
N GLU A 76 -12.99 -5.55 -9.74
CA GLU A 76 -13.01 -6.73 -10.63
C GLU A 76 -12.75 -6.33 -12.08
N ARG A 77 -13.43 -5.28 -12.56
CA ARG A 77 -13.27 -4.79 -13.93
C ARG A 77 -11.83 -4.33 -14.22
N VAL A 78 -11.23 -3.56 -13.30
CA VAL A 78 -9.87 -3.04 -13.48
C VAL A 78 -8.83 -4.16 -13.40
N VAL A 79 -8.94 -5.09 -12.44
CA VAL A 79 -8.06 -6.26 -12.35
C VAL A 79 -8.09 -7.09 -13.65
N ARG A 80 -9.30 -7.33 -14.17
CA ARG A 80 -9.48 -8.05 -15.43
C ARG A 80 -8.87 -7.31 -16.62
N GLU A 81 -8.99 -6.01 -16.65
CA GLU A 81 -8.40 -5.17 -17.69
C GLU A 81 -6.87 -5.20 -17.65
N LEU A 82 -6.27 -5.05 -16.47
CA LEU A 82 -4.81 -5.16 -16.31
C LEU A 82 -4.29 -6.54 -16.75
N ALA A 83 -5.01 -7.63 -16.42
CA ALA A 83 -4.65 -8.96 -16.88
C ALA A 83 -4.70 -9.09 -18.41
N ARG A 84 -5.74 -8.53 -19.06
CA ARG A 84 -5.88 -8.50 -20.52
C ARG A 84 -4.81 -7.67 -21.24
N GLN A 85 -4.33 -6.62 -20.59
CA GLN A 85 -3.23 -5.78 -21.08
C GLN A 85 -1.86 -6.46 -21.00
N GLY A 86 -1.81 -7.69 -20.47
CA GLY A 86 -0.62 -8.52 -20.41
C GLY A 86 0.22 -8.28 -19.16
N ASN A 87 -0.34 -7.68 -18.11
CA ASN A 87 0.32 -7.65 -16.82
C ASN A 87 0.46 -9.08 -16.28
N GLN A 88 1.66 -9.48 -15.94
CA GLN A 88 2.01 -10.82 -15.47
C GLN A 88 1.94 -10.93 -13.94
N VAL A 89 2.09 -9.79 -13.25
CA VAL A 89 1.89 -9.64 -11.81
C VAL A 89 0.95 -8.47 -11.55
N ILE A 90 -0.04 -8.64 -10.68
CA ILE A 90 -1.01 -7.61 -10.34
C ILE A 90 -1.13 -7.50 -8.82
N PHE A 91 -0.78 -6.33 -8.29
CA PHE A 91 -0.92 -5.98 -6.89
C PHE A 91 -2.23 -5.24 -6.64
N GLY A 92 -3.05 -5.74 -5.70
CA GLY A 92 -4.24 -5.04 -5.23
C GLY A 92 -4.04 -4.55 -3.81
N THR A 93 -4.01 -3.24 -3.62
CA THR A 93 -3.55 -2.59 -2.40
C THR A 93 -4.67 -2.15 -1.45
N SER A 94 -5.85 -2.76 -1.54
CA SER A 94 -6.94 -2.50 -0.59
C SER A 94 -7.63 -3.78 -0.15
N PHE A 95 -8.09 -3.84 1.10
CA PHE A 95 -8.75 -5.01 1.67
C PHE A 95 -9.95 -5.50 0.83
N GLY A 96 -10.79 -4.59 0.34
CA GLY A 96 -11.98 -4.93 -0.45
C GLY A 96 -11.68 -5.40 -1.88
N TYR A 97 -10.42 -5.41 -2.32
CA TYR A 97 -10.02 -6.03 -3.59
C TYR A 97 -9.90 -7.55 -3.53
N MET A 98 -9.97 -8.15 -2.32
CA MET A 98 -9.75 -9.58 -2.08
C MET A 98 -10.66 -10.47 -2.91
N ASP A 99 -11.97 -10.28 -2.84
CA ASP A 99 -12.94 -11.10 -3.58
C ASP A 99 -12.93 -10.84 -5.09
N PRO A 100 -12.88 -9.58 -5.57
CA PRO A 100 -12.64 -9.26 -6.96
C PRO A 100 -11.40 -9.96 -7.56
N MET A 101 -10.25 -9.85 -6.90
CA MET A 101 -9.02 -10.47 -7.37
C MET A 101 -9.08 -12.00 -7.34
N LEU A 102 -9.65 -12.58 -6.28
CA LEU A 102 -9.84 -14.04 -6.17
C LEU A 102 -10.75 -14.58 -7.29
N LYS A 103 -11.75 -13.80 -7.70
CA LYS A 103 -12.62 -14.18 -8.81
C LYS A 103 -11.87 -14.13 -10.14
N VAL A 104 -11.17 -13.03 -10.41
CA VAL A 104 -10.42 -12.84 -11.67
C VAL A 104 -9.25 -13.81 -11.78
N SER A 105 -8.58 -14.17 -10.68
CA SER A 105 -7.44 -15.09 -10.70
C SER A 105 -7.76 -16.45 -11.32
N LYS A 106 -9.01 -16.89 -11.23
CA LYS A 106 -9.48 -18.16 -11.83
C LYS A 106 -9.54 -18.12 -13.36
N ASP A 107 -9.78 -16.93 -13.93
CA ASP A 107 -9.92 -16.73 -15.37
C ASP A 107 -8.55 -16.44 -16.05
N PHE A 108 -7.52 -16.12 -15.27
CA PHE A 108 -6.16 -15.80 -15.74
C PHE A 108 -5.11 -16.62 -14.97
N PRO A 109 -5.01 -17.93 -15.20
CA PRO A 109 -4.16 -18.83 -14.43
C PRO A 109 -2.65 -18.54 -14.55
N ASP A 110 -2.22 -17.90 -15.63
CA ASP A 110 -0.82 -17.54 -15.87
C ASP A 110 -0.40 -16.22 -15.22
N VAL A 111 -1.37 -15.38 -14.80
CA VAL A 111 -1.11 -14.13 -14.10
C VAL A 111 -0.96 -14.40 -12.60
N LYS A 112 0.01 -13.75 -11.96
CA LYS A 112 0.20 -13.78 -10.51
C LYS A 112 -0.51 -12.59 -9.88
N PHE A 113 -1.23 -12.85 -8.81
CA PHE A 113 -1.98 -11.85 -8.07
C PHE A 113 -1.44 -11.77 -6.65
N GLU A 114 -1.15 -10.55 -6.21
CA GLU A 114 -0.71 -10.25 -4.85
C GLU A 114 -1.74 -9.31 -4.20
N HIS A 115 -2.48 -9.85 -3.25
CA HIS A 115 -3.48 -9.08 -2.51
C HIS A 115 -2.92 -8.62 -1.17
N ILE A 116 -2.90 -7.31 -0.96
CA ILE A 116 -2.39 -6.71 0.27
C ILE A 116 -3.48 -6.69 1.34
N THR A 117 -3.12 -7.14 2.55
CA THR A 117 -3.94 -7.23 3.77
C THR A 117 -5.05 -8.30 3.75
N GLY A 118 -5.16 -9.09 2.68
CA GLY A 118 -6.16 -10.15 2.58
C GLY A 118 -5.78 -11.46 3.29
N TYR A 119 -6.71 -12.40 3.27
CA TYR A 119 -6.53 -13.76 3.83
C TYR A 119 -6.98 -14.89 2.90
N LYS A 120 -7.66 -14.59 1.78
CA LYS A 120 -8.07 -15.58 0.77
C LYS A 120 -6.97 -15.75 -0.25
N ARG A 121 -6.71 -16.99 -0.65
CA ARG A 121 -5.65 -17.37 -1.60
C ARG A 121 -6.18 -18.31 -2.68
N SER A 122 -5.46 -18.41 -3.78
CA SER A 122 -5.66 -19.42 -4.84
C SER A 122 -4.32 -19.95 -5.34
N GLY A 123 -4.33 -20.81 -6.37
CA GLY A 123 -3.09 -21.34 -6.96
C GLY A 123 -2.16 -20.27 -7.55
N ASN A 124 -2.70 -19.10 -7.91
CA ASN A 124 -1.98 -17.98 -8.50
C ASN A 124 -2.28 -16.63 -7.82
N MET A 125 -2.90 -16.65 -6.65
CA MET A 125 -3.12 -15.47 -5.82
C MET A 125 -2.57 -15.69 -4.42
N ALA A 126 -1.57 -14.92 -4.04
CA ALA A 126 -1.02 -14.84 -2.70
C ALA A 126 -1.56 -13.62 -1.93
N THR A 127 -1.19 -13.51 -0.67
CA THR A 127 -1.52 -12.38 0.18
C THR A 127 -0.31 -11.93 0.96
N GLY A 128 -0.07 -10.62 0.98
CA GLY A 128 0.98 -9.98 1.74
C GLY A 128 0.43 -9.01 2.78
N ASN A 129 1.19 -8.82 3.84
CA ASN A 129 0.93 -7.78 4.84
C ASN A 129 2.23 -7.39 5.53
N ILE A 130 2.27 -6.20 6.11
CA ILE A 130 3.34 -5.78 7.00
C ILE A 130 2.87 -5.78 8.44
N ARG A 131 3.80 -5.86 9.37
CA ARG A 131 3.52 -5.89 10.81
C ARG A 131 3.30 -4.50 11.40
N PHE A 132 2.40 -3.71 10.77
CA PHE A 132 2.10 -2.34 11.22
C PHE A 132 1.60 -2.28 12.66
N TYR A 133 1.04 -3.37 13.18
CA TYR A 133 0.60 -3.47 14.56
C TYR A 133 1.75 -3.31 15.57
N GLU A 134 2.99 -3.61 15.20
CA GLU A 134 4.16 -3.33 16.04
C GLU A 134 4.36 -1.82 16.22
N GLY A 135 4.21 -1.06 15.13
CA GLY A 135 4.20 0.41 15.19
C GLY A 135 3.01 0.95 16.00
N ARG A 136 1.81 0.31 15.88
CA ARG A 136 0.64 0.66 16.70
C ARG A 136 0.88 0.46 18.19
N TYR A 137 1.58 -0.60 18.58
CA TYR A 137 1.98 -0.81 19.96
C TYR A 137 2.85 0.34 20.47
N VAL A 138 3.86 0.76 19.69
CA VAL A 138 4.72 1.90 20.03
C VAL A 138 3.91 3.20 20.11
N GLN A 139 2.98 3.43 19.16
CA GLN A 139 2.06 4.57 19.23
C GLN A 139 1.24 4.55 20.53
N GLY A 140 0.80 3.36 20.97
CA GLY A 140 0.08 3.19 22.23
C GLY A 140 0.90 3.63 23.43
N ILE A 141 2.16 3.19 23.52
CA ILE A 141 3.09 3.61 24.57
C ILE A 141 3.22 5.14 24.61
N VAL A 142 3.51 5.75 23.46
CA VAL A 142 3.70 7.21 23.38
C VAL A 142 2.41 7.94 23.75
N ALA A 143 1.26 7.52 23.25
CA ALA A 143 -0.02 8.10 23.58
C ALA A 143 -0.36 8.00 25.07
N GLY A 144 -0.10 6.84 25.70
CA GLY A 144 -0.26 6.62 27.12
C GLY A 144 0.62 7.53 27.99
N MET A 145 1.85 7.81 27.54
CA MET A 145 2.79 8.72 28.21
C MET A 145 2.39 10.20 28.03
N MET A 146 1.80 10.56 26.89
CA MET A 146 1.53 11.94 26.50
C MET A 146 0.16 12.46 26.97
N THR A 147 -0.83 11.58 27.15
CA THR A 147 -2.15 11.98 27.61
C THR A 147 -2.13 12.57 29.02
N LYS A 148 -2.85 13.64 29.22
CA LYS A 148 -3.09 14.28 30.53
C LYS A 148 -4.50 14.01 31.04
N THR A 149 -5.45 13.79 30.14
CA THR A 149 -6.86 13.52 30.47
C THR A 149 -7.13 12.04 30.71
N ASN A 150 -6.19 11.15 30.39
CA ASN A 150 -6.36 9.70 30.29
C ASN A 150 -7.40 9.29 29.23
N LYS A 151 -7.76 10.14 28.31
CA LYS A 151 -8.70 9.85 27.21
C LYS A 151 -8.00 9.99 25.87
N ILE A 152 -7.98 8.89 25.13
CA ILE A 152 -7.34 8.82 23.82
C ILE A 152 -8.42 8.49 22.79
N GLY A 153 -8.50 9.29 21.73
CA GLY A 153 -9.42 9.10 20.62
C GLY A 153 -8.79 8.25 19.54
N TYR A 154 -9.46 7.19 19.10
CA TYR A 154 -9.02 6.33 18.01
C TYR A 154 -10.05 6.33 16.87
N ILE A 155 -9.64 6.77 15.70
CA ILE A 155 -10.46 6.76 14.48
C ILE A 155 -10.12 5.50 13.69
N ALA A 156 -11.05 4.58 13.62
CA ALA A 156 -10.92 3.31 12.93
C ALA A 156 -11.72 3.31 11.62
N PRO A 157 -11.24 2.66 10.52
CA PRO A 157 -11.95 2.66 9.25
C PRO A 157 -13.18 1.74 9.27
N PHE A 158 -12.97 0.44 9.27
CA PHE A 158 -14.00 -0.60 9.26
C PHE A 158 -13.71 -1.66 10.33
N PRO A 159 -14.73 -2.33 10.89
CA PRO A 159 -14.56 -3.38 11.90
C PRO A 159 -14.09 -4.71 11.29
N ILE A 160 -12.89 -4.72 10.73
CA ILE A 160 -12.24 -5.87 10.08
C ILE A 160 -11.05 -6.37 10.91
N PRO A 161 -10.57 -7.62 10.69
CA PRO A 161 -9.48 -8.19 11.47
C PRO A 161 -8.22 -7.32 11.55
N GLU A 162 -7.83 -6.70 10.45
CA GLU A 162 -6.68 -5.80 10.38
C GLU A 162 -6.84 -4.59 11.33
N ALA A 163 -7.98 -3.93 11.29
CA ALA A 163 -8.24 -2.76 12.15
C ALA A 163 -8.26 -3.15 13.64
N TYR A 164 -8.88 -4.29 13.98
CA TYR A 164 -8.85 -4.81 15.35
C TYR A 164 -7.44 -5.18 15.82
N GLN A 165 -6.62 -5.77 14.94
CA GLN A 165 -5.23 -6.10 15.27
C GLN A 165 -4.44 -4.84 15.66
N GLY A 166 -4.56 -3.78 14.86
CA GLY A 166 -3.90 -2.50 15.14
C GLY A 166 -4.41 -1.84 16.42
N LEU A 167 -5.73 -1.78 16.61
CA LEU A 167 -6.36 -1.22 17.80
C LEU A 167 -5.95 -1.98 19.08
N ASN A 168 -5.94 -3.32 19.03
CA ASN A 168 -5.56 -4.13 20.17
C ASN A 168 -4.07 -3.97 20.52
N ALA A 169 -3.18 -3.94 19.54
CA ALA A 169 -1.76 -3.68 19.76
C ALA A 169 -1.54 -2.30 20.39
N PHE A 170 -2.22 -1.29 19.88
CA PHE A 170 -2.22 0.06 20.47
C PHE A 170 -2.69 0.04 21.93
N ALA A 171 -3.81 -0.65 22.21
CA ALA A 171 -4.36 -0.76 23.57
C ALA A 171 -3.40 -1.42 24.55
N ILE A 172 -2.66 -2.44 24.10
CA ILE A 172 -1.65 -3.11 24.93
C ILE A 172 -0.53 -2.14 25.28
N GLY A 173 0.07 -1.48 24.29
CA GLY A 173 1.15 -0.50 24.51
C GLY A 173 0.71 0.68 25.39
N MET A 174 -0.50 1.20 25.16
CA MET A 174 -1.08 2.28 25.95
C MET A 174 -1.22 1.90 27.44
N ARG A 175 -1.78 0.70 27.73
CA ARG A 175 -1.99 0.25 29.10
C ARG A 175 -0.69 -0.06 29.83
N GLU A 176 0.34 -0.47 29.10
CA GLU A 176 1.68 -0.70 29.67
C GLU A 176 2.30 0.62 30.15
N ALA A 177 2.13 1.69 29.38
CA ALA A 177 2.63 3.03 29.75
C ALA A 177 1.70 3.76 30.74
N ASN A 178 0.38 3.61 30.61
CA ASN A 178 -0.63 4.26 31.43
C ASN A 178 -1.85 3.37 31.64
N PRO A 179 -1.89 2.60 32.74
CA PRO A 179 -3.01 1.70 33.04
C PRO A 179 -4.37 2.39 33.24
N ASN A 180 -4.37 3.70 33.50
CA ASN A 180 -5.58 4.50 33.74
C ASN A 180 -6.14 5.12 32.44
N ALA A 181 -5.43 5.00 31.32
CA ALA A 181 -5.89 5.59 30.06
C ALA A 181 -7.00 4.74 29.43
N GLU A 182 -7.97 5.44 28.82
CA GLU A 182 -9.11 4.88 28.10
C GLU A 182 -9.01 5.21 26.61
N ILE A 183 -9.44 4.26 25.77
CA ILE A 183 -9.54 4.46 24.33
C ILE A 183 -11.01 4.62 23.95
N MET A 184 -11.33 5.76 23.35
CA MET A 184 -12.63 6.02 22.74
C MET A 184 -12.51 5.79 21.24
N VAL A 185 -13.33 4.89 20.67
CA VAL A 185 -13.23 4.49 19.26
C VAL A 185 -14.42 5.01 18.49
N ILE A 186 -14.14 5.66 17.34
CA ILE A 186 -15.14 5.97 16.32
C ILE A 186 -14.81 5.18 15.06
N TRP A 187 -15.77 4.37 14.59
CA TRP A 187 -15.70 3.69 13.30
C TRP A 187 -16.20 4.63 12.21
N ALA A 188 -15.27 5.18 11.40
CA ALA A 188 -15.59 6.18 10.38
C ALA A 188 -16.32 5.60 9.16
N ASN A 189 -16.29 4.27 8.99
CA ASN A 189 -16.83 3.55 7.82
C ASN A 189 -16.32 4.12 6.49
N THR A 190 -15.06 4.45 6.46
CA THR A 190 -14.31 4.90 5.28
C THR A 190 -12.82 4.61 5.45
N TRP A 191 -12.10 4.44 4.35
CA TRP A 191 -10.63 4.41 4.35
C TRP A 191 -10.05 5.81 4.30
N ALA A 192 -10.66 6.69 3.48
CA ALA A 192 -10.22 8.06 3.28
C ALA A 192 -11.42 8.97 2.99
N ASP A 193 -11.78 9.80 3.95
CA ASP A 193 -12.81 10.84 3.84
C ASP A 193 -12.46 11.97 4.83
N PRO A 194 -11.78 13.03 4.34
CA PRO A 194 -11.29 14.09 5.22
C PRO A 194 -12.37 14.75 6.08
N VAL A 195 -13.61 14.80 5.59
CA VAL A 195 -14.72 15.41 6.34
C VAL A 195 -15.12 14.49 7.50
N LYS A 196 -15.39 13.23 7.23
CA LYS A 196 -15.76 12.26 8.28
C LYS A 196 -14.65 12.07 9.30
N GLU A 197 -13.40 12.08 8.85
CA GLU A 197 -12.23 11.92 9.71
C GLU A 197 -12.04 13.13 10.65
N ALA A 198 -12.21 14.35 10.11
CA ALA A 198 -12.17 15.57 10.92
C ALA A 198 -13.33 15.62 11.94
N ASP A 199 -14.55 15.23 11.53
CA ASP A 199 -15.71 15.18 12.40
C ASP A 199 -15.54 14.15 13.53
N ALA A 200 -14.97 12.98 13.21
CA ALA A 200 -14.65 11.96 14.20
C ALA A 200 -13.59 12.48 15.20
N ALA A 201 -12.53 13.12 14.71
CA ALA A 201 -11.51 13.73 15.57
C ALA A 201 -12.11 14.79 16.50
N ASN A 202 -12.92 15.71 15.97
CA ASN A 202 -13.59 16.75 16.76
C ASN A 202 -14.51 16.14 17.81
N THR A 203 -15.31 15.13 17.45
CA THR A 203 -16.20 14.43 18.38
C THR A 203 -15.43 13.80 19.54
N LEU A 204 -14.30 13.14 19.26
CA LEU A 204 -13.45 12.54 20.28
C LEU A 204 -12.83 13.61 21.21
N MET A 205 -12.38 14.71 20.65
CA MET A 205 -11.84 15.84 21.43
C MET A 205 -12.91 16.52 22.28
N ASP A 206 -14.16 16.64 21.80
CA ASP A 206 -15.29 17.17 22.58
C ASP A 206 -15.65 16.24 23.75
N GLN A 207 -15.36 14.96 23.67
CA GLN A 207 -15.49 13.98 24.76
C GLN A 207 -14.28 13.98 25.70
N GLY A 208 -13.28 14.83 25.45
CA GLY A 208 -12.13 15.06 26.31
C GLY A 208 -10.87 14.29 25.89
N ALA A 209 -10.80 13.72 24.68
CA ALA A 209 -9.56 13.16 24.16
C ALA A 209 -8.52 14.27 23.97
N ASP A 210 -7.29 14.04 24.43
CA ASP A 210 -6.14 14.92 24.24
C ASP A 210 -5.01 14.30 23.41
N VAL A 211 -5.23 13.08 22.91
CA VAL A 211 -4.40 12.41 21.89
C VAL A 211 -5.34 11.78 20.86
N ILE A 212 -5.14 12.05 19.58
CA ILE A 212 -5.94 11.53 18.46
C ILE A 212 -5.10 10.58 17.62
N ILE A 213 -5.59 9.36 17.48
CA ILE A 213 -4.99 8.30 16.66
C ILE A 213 -5.91 8.03 15.48
N GLN A 214 -5.34 7.79 14.32
CA GLN A 214 -6.10 7.41 13.12
C GLN A 214 -5.57 6.13 12.47
N HIS A 215 -6.48 5.34 11.93
CA HIS A 215 -6.20 4.26 10.97
C HIS A 215 -6.84 4.57 9.61
N THR A 216 -7.45 5.72 9.49
CA THR A 216 -7.90 6.34 8.25
C THR A 216 -6.78 7.19 7.64
N ASP A 217 -6.91 7.60 6.39
CA ASP A 217 -5.77 7.91 5.56
C ASP A 217 -5.52 9.41 5.33
N SER A 218 -6.49 10.28 5.64
CA SER A 218 -6.31 11.72 5.43
C SER A 218 -5.55 12.40 6.57
N PRO A 219 -4.89 13.55 6.33
CA PRO A 219 -4.27 14.33 7.41
C PRO A 219 -5.28 15.14 8.24
N ALA A 220 -6.58 15.07 7.93
CA ALA A 220 -7.61 15.88 8.58
C ALA A 220 -7.70 15.71 10.11
N PRO A 221 -7.55 14.50 10.71
CA PRO A 221 -7.49 14.35 12.15
C PRO A 221 -6.28 15.05 12.79
N LEU A 222 -5.12 15.01 12.16
CA LEU A 222 -3.91 15.71 12.63
C LEU A 222 -4.09 17.22 12.61
N LEU A 223 -4.64 17.76 11.52
CA LEU A 223 -4.94 19.17 11.38
C LEU A 223 -5.97 19.63 12.43
N ALA A 224 -6.99 18.81 12.69
CA ALA A 224 -7.99 19.10 13.73
C ALA A 224 -7.35 19.08 15.13
N ALA A 225 -6.48 18.12 15.42
CA ALA A 225 -5.74 18.00 16.66
C ALA A 225 -4.86 19.24 16.90
N GLN A 226 -4.08 19.67 15.90
CA GLN A 226 -3.25 20.89 16.00
C GLN A 226 -4.08 22.13 16.26
N LYS A 227 -5.19 22.30 15.54
CA LYS A 227 -6.10 23.45 15.74
C LYS A 227 -6.67 23.51 17.16
N ARG A 228 -6.85 22.37 17.81
CA ARG A 228 -7.38 22.23 19.16
C ARG A 228 -6.29 22.19 20.25
N GLY A 229 -5.00 22.23 19.87
CA GLY A 229 -3.88 22.18 20.81
C GLY A 229 -3.74 20.82 21.53
N VAL A 230 -4.16 19.73 20.89
CA VAL A 230 -4.01 18.36 21.36
C VAL A 230 -3.06 17.58 20.46
N TRP A 231 -2.60 16.42 20.91
CA TRP A 231 -1.66 15.59 20.17
C TRP A 231 -2.34 14.75 19.08
N GLY A 232 -1.62 14.49 18.01
CA GLY A 232 -2.06 13.62 16.91
C GLY A 232 -0.98 12.68 16.44
N VAL A 233 -1.39 11.60 15.78
CA VAL A 233 -0.51 10.52 15.30
C VAL A 233 -0.80 10.24 13.83
N GLY A 234 0.26 10.14 13.01
CA GLY A 234 0.15 9.91 11.57
C GLY A 234 0.00 8.43 11.20
N GLN A 235 -0.47 8.21 9.96
CA GLN A 235 -0.80 6.90 9.39
C GLN A 235 -0.07 6.65 8.07
N ALA A 236 0.49 5.43 7.93
CA ALA A 236 1.08 4.82 6.74
C ALA A 236 2.30 5.55 6.14
N SER A 237 2.41 6.85 6.30
CA SER A 237 3.53 7.69 5.85
C SER A 237 3.90 8.72 6.91
N ASP A 238 5.03 9.41 6.73
CA ASP A 238 5.36 10.56 7.57
C ASP A 238 4.39 11.71 7.30
N MET A 239 3.57 12.02 8.29
CA MET A 239 2.60 13.11 8.26
C MET A 239 2.99 14.33 9.10
N SER A 240 4.24 14.39 9.57
CA SER A 240 4.72 15.45 10.46
C SER A 240 4.57 16.86 9.89
N HIS A 241 4.71 17.00 8.57
CA HIS A 241 4.63 18.29 7.87
C HIS A 241 3.22 18.90 7.85
N PHE A 242 2.15 18.09 8.04
CA PHE A 242 0.78 18.62 8.10
C PHE A 242 0.45 19.29 9.44
N ALA A 243 1.00 18.79 10.52
CA ALA A 243 0.67 19.27 11.86
C ALA A 243 1.92 19.27 12.78
N PRO A 244 2.96 20.06 12.45
CA PRO A 244 4.25 19.98 13.12
C PRO A 244 4.22 20.28 14.62
N GLU A 245 3.21 21.02 15.09
CA GLU A 245 3.05 21.36 16.52
C GLU A 245 2.27 20.29 17.32
N ALA A 246 1.53 19.42 16.63
CA ALA A 246 0.70 18.38 17.25
C ALA A 246 1.17 16.96 16.98
N HIS A 247 1.98 16.76 15.95
CA HIS A 247 2.42 15.43 15.52
C HIS A 247 3.39 14.79 16.51
N LEU A 248 3.03 13.65 17.08
CA LEU A 248 3.90 12.88 17.95
C LEU A 248 4.81 11.93 17.16
N LEU A 249 4.22 11.13 16.29
CA LEU A 249 4.91 10.16 15.44
C LEU A 249 3.97 9.65 14.33
N SER A 250 4.54 8.99 13.31
CA SER A 250 3.78 8.23 12.30
C SER A 250 4.25 6.77 12.28
N VAL A 251 3.35 5.84 12.03
CA VAL A 251 3.72 4.49 11.59
C VAL A 251 3.90 4.52 10.09
N VAL A 252 5.15 4.41 9.64
CA VAL A 252 5.49 4.46 8.21
C VAL A 252 5.56 3.06 7.63
N ASN A 253 4.85 2.83 6.54
CA ASN A 253 4.81 1.57 5.82
C ASN A 253 5.85 1.58 4.70
N HIS A 254 6.78 0.63 4.69
CA HIS A 254 7.77 0.48 3.64
C HIS A 254 7.53 -0.83 2.88
N TRP A 255 6.86 -0.73 1.73
CA TRP A 255 6.47 -1.88 0.90
C TRP A 255 7.51 -2.30 -0.13
N GLY A 256 8.51 -1.44 -0.40
CA GLY A 256 9.53 -1.68 -1.44
C GLY A 256 10.20 -3.04 -1.35
N PRO A 257 10.76 -3.45 -0.20
CA PRO A 257 11.37 -4.77 -0.07
C PRO A 257 10.43 -5.94 -0.43
N TYR A 258 9.18 -5.86 0.01
CA TYR A 258 8.18 -6.90 -0.30
C TYR A 258 7.85 -6.98 -1.79
N TYR A 259 7.79 -5.85 -2.49
CA TYR A 259 7.47 -5.83 -3.92
C TYR A 259 8.67 -6.21 -4.81
N ILE A 260 9.88 -6.05 -4.32
CA ILE A 260 11.11 -6.41 -5.03
C ILE A 260 11.40 -7.92 -4.95
N ASP A 261 11.13 -8.54 -3.81
CA ASP A 261 11.32 -9.98 -3.57
C ASP A 261 10.31 -10.84 -4.37
#